data_b9ba1e1edd55b33be255377d5cdd4c54
#
_entry.id   b9ba1e1edd55b33be255377d5cdd4c54
#
_cell.length_a   1.000
_cell.length_b   1.000
_cell.length_c   1.000
_cell.angle_alpha   90.00
_cell.angle_beta   90.00
_cell.angle_gamma   90.00
#
_symmetry.space_group_name_H-M   'P 1'
#
loop_
_entity.id
_entity.type
_entity.pdbx_description
1 polymer ?
#
loop_
_entity_poly.entity_id
_entity_poly.type
_entity_poly.pdbx_seq_one_letter_code
_entity_poly.pdbx_strand_id
1 'polypeptide(L)'
;MAYGLFILVMMMPFQVTMLSQYLVLNRLNLLDSPGAVILPGIFSTFSVFIMYRFFRGLPESAMEAARVDGAGELRIFICIGIPLGSPGILSAMVFSFLDCYSMLEQPMTFLKTKSLWPLSLFLPEITEQNAGFAFCASLVTVLPALFVFLAGQDYLEQGIAVGVNK
;
A
#
# COMPACT_ATOMS: atom_id res chain seq x y z
N MET A 1 -11.80 -10.90 18.17
CA MET A 1 -11.86 -11.97 17.17
C MET A 1 -11.59 -11.46 15.75
N ALA A 2 -12.34 -10.51 15.22
CA ALA A 2 -12.16 -10.01 13.84
C ALA A 2 -10.74 -9.51 13.51
N TYR A 3 -10.11 -8.79 14.42
CA TYR A 3 -8.74 -8.25 14.21
C TYR A 3 -7.67 -9.35 14.10
N GLY A 4 -7.78 -10.42 14.90
CA GLY A 4 -6.85 -11.55 14.81
C GLY A 4 -6.96 -12.29 13.48
N LEU A 5 -8.18 -12.47 12.98
CA LEU A 5 -8.43 -13.06 11.66
C LEU A 5 -7.89 -12.16 10.54
N PHE A 6 -8.01 -10.85 10.69
CA PHE A 6 -7.44 -9.87 9.74
C PHE A 6 -5.91 -9.96 9.67
N ILE A 7 -5.23 -10.09 10.82
CA ILE A 7 -3.76 -10.29 10.86
C ILE A 7 -3.37 -11.61 10.16
N LEU A 8 -4.11 -12.70 10.39
CA LEU A 8 -3.84 -13.97 9.71
C LEU A 8 -3.97 -13.84 8.18
N VAL A 9 -5.00 -13.15 7.69
CA VAL A 9 -5.17 -12.89 6.25
C VAL A 9 -4.04 -12.03 5.69
N MET A 10 -3.57 -11.03 6.44
CA MET A 10 -2.45 -10.18 6.07
C MET A 10 -1.13 -10.97 5.92
N MET A 11 -0.94 -12.03 6.71
CA MET A 11 0.25 -12.87 6.64
C MET A 11 0.23 -13.87 5.48
N MET A 12 -0.88 -13.99 4.75
CA MET A 12 -0.95 -14.90 3.61
C MET A 12 -0.11 -14.35 2.44
N PRO A 13 0.90 -15.11 1.97
CA PRO A 13 1.69 -14.70 0.83
C PRO A 13 0.84 -14.70 -0.44
N PHE A 14 1.20 -13.84 -1.40
CA PHE A 14 0.50 -13.72 -2.68
C PHE A 14 0.33 -15.09 -3.38
N GLN A 15 1.32 -15.95 -3.31
CA GLN A 15 1.33 -17.28 -3.94
C GLN A 15 0.15 -18.16 -3.50
N VAL A 16 -0.33 -17.99 -2.27
CA VAL A 16 -1.50 -18.73 -1.75
C VAL A 16 -2.80 -18.17 -2.34
N THR A 17 -2.89 -16.86 -2.52
CA THR A 17 -4.10 -16.20 -3.02
C THR A 17 -4.14 -16.06 -4.54
N MET A 18 -3.00 -16.25 -5.21
CA MET A 18 -2.81 -16.05 -6.65
C MET A 18 -3.84 -16.77 -7.50
N LEU A 19 -4.05 -18.07 -7.26
CA LEU A 19 -4.99 -18.88 -8.05
C LEU A 19 -6.42 -18.35 -7.90
N SER A 20 -6.82 -18.03 -6.68
CA SER A 20 -8.17 -17.52 -6.41
C SER A 20 -8.40 -16.17 -7.08
N GLN A 21 -7.42 -15.27 -7.00
CA GLN A 21 -7.46 -13.96 -7.67
C GLN A 21 -7.51 -14.14 -9.19
N TYR A 22 -6.68 -15.01 -9.75
CA TYR A 22 -6.67 -15.31 -11.18
C TYR A 22 -8.05 -15.81 -11.67
N LEU A 23 -8.68 -16.75 -10.96
CA LEU A 23 -9.99 -17.27 -11.33
C LEU A 23 -11.09 -16.22 -11.27
N VAL A 24 -11.06 -15.34 -10.26
CA VAL A 24 -12.03 -14.22 -10.14
C VAL A 24 -11.82 -13.22 -11.27
N LEU A 25 -10.58 -12.78 -11.52
CA LEU A 25 -10.25 -11.83 -12.59
C LEU A 25 -10.58 -12.38 -13.96
N ASN A 26 -10.37 -13.69 -14.18
CA ASN A 26 -10.74 -14.36 -15.42
C ASN A 26 -12.27 -14.35 -15.63
N ARG A 27 -13.04 -14.65 -14.59
CA ARG A 27 -14.52 -14.60 -14.67
C ARG A 27 -15.06 -13.21 -14.94
N LEU A 28 -14.36 -12.18 -14.47
CA LEU A 28 -14.70 -10.77 -14.68
C LEU A 28 -14.18 -10.22 -16.02
N ASN A 29 -13.46 -11.04 -16.83
CA ASN A 29 -12.77 -10.61 -18.06
C ASN A 29 -11.80 -9.43 -17.83
N LEU A 30 -11.14 -9.39 -16.67
CA LEU A 30 -10.20 -8.34 -16.30
C LEU A 30 -8.73 -8.74 -16.48
N LEU A 31 -8.43 -10.02 -16.78
CA LEU A 31 -7.07 -10.45 -17.09
C LEU A 31 -6.52 -9.65 -18.29
N ASP A 32 -5.19 -9.47 -18.28
CA ASP A 32 -4.48 -8.69 -19.30
C ASP A 32 -4.98 -7.24 -19.44
N SER A 33 -5.35 -6.64 -18.31
CA SER A 33 -5.72 -5.24 -18.21
C SER A 33 -5.10 -4.59 -16.96
N PRO A 34 -4.95 -3.25 -16.92
CA PRO A 34 -4.51 -2.56 -15.70
C PRO A 34 -5.37 -2.86 -14.47
N GLY A 35 -6.66 -3.13 -14.68
CA GLY A 35 -7.60 -3.51 -13.63
C GLY A 35 -7.23 -4.80 -12.90
N ALA A 36 -6.53 -5.73 -13.56
CA ALA A 36 -6.06 -6.97 -12.95
C ALA A 36 -5.05 -6.75 -11.82
N VAL A 37 -4.27 -5.68 -11.91
CA VAL A 37 -3.26 -5.32 -10.90
C VAL A 37 -3.83 -4.32 -9.89
N ILE A 38 -4.58 -3.33 -10.37
CA ILE A 38 -5.10 -2.22 -9.54
C ILE A 38 -6.16 -2.73 -8.54
N LEU A 39 -7.14 -3.53 -9.00
CA LEU A 39 -8.27 -3.94 -8.15
C LEU A 39 -7.86 -4.75 -6.92
N PRO A 40 -6.99 -5.78 -7.02
CA PRO A 40 -6.50 -6.46 -5.83
C PRO A 40 -5.70 -5.54 -4.91
N GLY A 41 -4.93 -4.58 -5.46
CA GLY A 41 -4.12 -3.62 -4.72
C GLY A 41 -4.93 -2.62 -3.88
N ILE A 42 -6.15 -2.25 -4.31
CA ILE A 42 -7.04 -1.35 -3.56
C ILE A 42 -7.37 -1.92 -2.16
N PHE A 43 -7.45 -3.23 -2.03
CA PHE A 43 -7.76 -3.92 -0.79
C PHE A 43 -6.50 -4.35 -0.01
N SER A 44 -5.44 -3.53 -0.03
CA SER A 44 -4.22 -3.80 0.73
C SER A 44 -4.51 -3.91 2.22
N THR A 45 -4.38 -5.11 2.76
CA THR A 45 -4.57 -5.40 4.18
C THR A 45 -3.53 -4.72 5.05
N PHE A 46 -2.31 -4.53 4.53
CA PHE A 46 -1.22 -3.87 5.26
C PHE A 46 -1.50 -2.39 5.51
N SER A 47 -2.00 -1.67 4.51
CA SER A 47 -2.36 -0.25 4.66
C SER A 47 -3.49 -0.05 5.67
N VAL A 48 -4.50 -0.93 5.65
CA VAL A 48 -5.58 -0.92 6.65
C VAL A 48 -5.04 -1.20 8.05
N PHE A 49 -4.07 -2.12 8.19
CA PHE A 49 -3.44 -2.42 9.48
C PHE A 49 -2.71 -1.19 10.05
N ILE A 50 -1.90 -0.50 9.24
CA ILE A 50 -1.19 0.72 9.67
C ILE A 50 -2.20 1.77 10.14
N MET A 51 -3.20 2.07 9.29
CA MET A 51 -4.22 3.06 9.62
C MET A 51 -4.98 2.70 10.90
N TYR A 52 -5.39 1.44 11.07
CA TYR A 52 -6.07 0.99 12.28
C TYR A 52 -5.23 1.21 13.55
N ARG A 53 -3.94 0.90 13.48
CA ARG A 53 -3.01 1.11 14.61
C ARG A 53 -2.90 2.59 14.97
N PHE A 54 -2.77 3.46 13.99
CA PHE A 54 -2.70 4.90 14.19
C PHE A 54 -3.98 5.47 14.79
N PHE A 55 -5.12 5.19 14.17
CA PHE A 55 -6.40 5.71 14.64
C PHE A 55 -6.74 5.22 16.04
N ARG A 56 -6.35 4.00 16.39
CA ARG A 56 -6.53 3.48 17.76
C ARG A 56 -5.60 4.13 18.79
N GLY A 57 -4.51 4.72 18.35
CA GLY A 57 -3.57 5.45 19.20
C GLY A 57 -3.92 6.91 19.43
N LEU A 58 -4.98 7.43 18.81
CA LEU A 58 -5.40 8.82 18.98
C LEU A 58 -5.90 9.06 20.42
N PRO A 59 -5.66 10.27 20.97
CA PRO A 59 -6.10 10.62 22.31
C PRO A 59 -7.63 10.71 22.38
N GLU A 60 -8.25 9.85 23.20
CA GLU A 60 -9.70 9.84 23.41
C GLU A 60 -10.21 11.16 23.97
N SER A 61 -9.42 11.82 24.82
CA SER A 61 -9.77 13.11 25.40
C SER A 61 -10.10 14.20 24.39
N ALA A 62 -9.41 14.23 23.23
CA ALA A 62 -9.72 15.19 22.17
C ALA A 62 -11.08 14.92 21.50
N MET A 63 -11.43 13.64 21.36
CA MET A 63 -12.70 13.22 20.76
C MET A 63 -13.87 13.44 21.76
N GLU A 64 -13.64 13.19 23.05
CA GLU A 64 -14.62 13.45 24.11
C GLU A 64 -14.92 14.92 24.27
N ALA A 65 -13.89 15.79 24.27
CA ALA A 65 -14.09 17.25 24.30
C ALA A 65 -14.98 17.72 23.15
N ALA A 66 -14.73 17.25 21.94
CA ALA A 66 -15.54 17.60 20.78
C ALA A 66 -17.00 17.08 20.87
N ARG A 67 -17.22 15.92 21.52
CA ARG A 67 -18.59 15.42 21.79
C ARG A 67 -19.32 16.30 22.79
N VAL A 68 -18.63 16.79 23.82
CA VAL A 68 -19.20 17.76 24.78
C VAL A 68 -19.58 19.07 24.10
N ASP A 69 -18.79 19.51 23.11
CA ASP A 69 -19.07 20.67 22.27
C ASP A 69 -20.21 20.43 21.25
N GLY A 70 -20.83 19.24 21.27
CA GLY A 70 -21.96 18.92 20.39
C GLY A 70 -21.58 18.51 18.96
N ALA A 71 -20.30 18.20 18.70
CA ALA A 71 -19.88 17.72 17.38
C ALA A 71 -20.35 16.29 17.13
N GLY A 72 -20.96 16.03 15.97
CA GLY A 72 -21.31 14.69 15.54
C GLY A 72 -20.09 13.86 15.13
N GLU A 73 -20.20 12.52 15.18
CA GLU A 73 -19.09 11.58 14.93
C GLU A 73 -18.38 11.81 13.57
N LEU A 74 -19.12 12.11 12.50
CA LEU A 74 -18.54 12.41 11.19
C LEU A 74 -17.69 13.68 11.23
N ARG A 75 -18.15 14.71 11.94
CA ARG A 75 -17.40 15.96 12.10
C ARG A 75 -16.13 15.76 12.94
N ILE A 76 -16.21 14.97 14.00
CA ILE A 76 -15.06 14.56 14.82
C ILE A 76 -14.04 13.81 13.95
N PHE A 77 -14.51 12.85 13.14
CA PHE A 77 -13.63 12.10 12.25
C PHE A 77 -12.90 13.00 11.24
N ILE A 78 -13.63 13.91 10.56
CA ILE A 78 -13.04 14.77 9.53
C ILE A 78 -12.14 15.86 10.14
N CYS A 79 -12.61 16.52 11.20
CA CYS A 79 -11.93 17.73 11.74
C CYS A 79 -10.86 17.40 12.78
N ILE A 80 -10.90 16.24 13.41
CA ILE A 80 -9.97 15.84 14.48
C ILE A 80 -9.25 14.55 14.09
N GLY A 81 -10.00 13.50 13.74
CA GLY A 81 -9.46 12.17 13.44
C GLY A 81 -8.48 12.18 12.26
N ILE A 82 -8.87 12.73 11.11
CA ILE A 82 -8.01 12.79 9.92
C ILE A 82 -6.77 13.65 10.16
N PRO A 83 -6.85 14.89 10.69
CA PRO A 83 -5.65 15.70 10.96
C PRO A 83 -4.70 15.04 11.96
N LEU A 84 -5.19 14.52 13.08
CA LEU A 84 -4.37 13.82 14.06
C LEU A 84 -3.82 12.49 13.55
N GLY A 85 -4.58 11.78 12.69
CA GLY A 85 -4.19 10.55 12.04
C GLY A 85 -3.34 10.73 10.79
N SER A 86 -3.08 11.97 10.36
CA SER A 86 -2.36 12.25 9.11
C SER A 86 -0.98 11.59 9.01
N PRO A 87 -0.16 11.47 10.07
CA PRO A 87 1.10 10.73 9.97
C PRO A 87 0.90 9.26 9.60
N GLY A 88 -0.16 8.63 10.15
CA GLY A 88 -0.50 7.25 9.80
C GLY A 88 -0.99 7.08 8.38
N ILE A 89 -1.78 8.03 7.90
CA ILE A 89 -2.27 8.05 6.51
C ILE A 89 -1.08 8.20 5.56
N LEU A 90 -0.17 9.15 5.83
CA LEU A 90 1.01 9.39 5.01
C LEU A 90 1.98 8.21 5.04
N SER A 91 2.20 7.60 6.22
CA SER A 91 2.98 6.34 6.31
C SER A 91 2.38 5.22 5.46
N ALA A 92 1.06 5.01 5.55
CA ALA A 92 0.37 4.00 4.75
C ALA A 92 0.49 4.29 3.25
N MET A 93 0.41 5.55 2.84
CA MET A 93 0.58 5.96 1.43
C MET A 93 2.00 5.69 0.92
N VAL A 94 3.04 6.02 1.69
CA VAL A 94 4.43 5.77 1.32
C VAL A 94 4.70 4.27 1.17
N PHE A 95 4.28 3.46 2.15
CA PHE A 95 4.42 2.00 2.08
C PHE A 95 3.66 1.41 0.88
N SER A 96 2.41 1.83 0.66
CA SER A 96 1.63 1.35 -0.49
C SER A 96 2.27 1.73 -1.81
N PHE A 97 2.83 2.94 -1.91
CA PHE A 97 3.54 3.35 -3.12
C PHE A 97 4.76 2.47 -3.38
N LEU A 98 5.61 2.25 -2.36
CA LEU A 98 6.82 1.42 -2.50
C LEU A 98 6.48 -0.03 -2.84
N ASP A 99 5.44 -0.59 -2.22
CA ASP A 99 4.95 -1.94 -2.50
C ASP A 99 4.45 -2.07 -3.94
N CYS A 100 3.57 -1.18 -4.38
CA CYS A 100 3.07 -1.15 -5.75
C CYS A 100 4.19 -0.88 -6.78
N TYR A 101 5.15 -0.02 -6.45
CA TYR A 101 6.25 0.34 -7.34
C TYR A 101 7.22 -0.82 -7.59
N SER A 102 7.46 -1.65 -6.57
CA SER A 102 8.35 -2.82 -6.64
C SER A 102 7.65 -4.13 -7.00
N MET A 103 6.33 -4.10 -7.21
CA MET A 103 5.52 -5.27 -7.47
C MET A 103 5.93 -6.00 -8.76
N LEU A 104 6.21 -7.31 -8.66
CA LEU A 104 6.61 -8.17 -9.77
C LEU A 104 5.62 -9.32 -10.02
N GLU A 105 5.25 -10.02 -8.95
CA GLU A 105 4.53 -11.31 -9.04
C GLU A 105 3.12 -11.17 -9.63
N GLN A 106 2.37 -10.14 -9.23
CA GLN A 106 1.01 -9.92 -9.75
C GLN A 106 1.00 -9.54 -11.23
N PRO A 107 1.77 -8.52 -11.68
CA PRO A 107 1.84 -8.20 -13.10
C PRO A 107 2.33 -9.37 -13.96
N MET A 108 3.35 -10.10 -13.50
CA MET A 108 3.86 -11.28 -14.20
C MET A 108 2.81 -12.38 -14.39
N THR A 109 1.90 -12.52 -13.41
CA THR A 109 0.84 -13.54 -13.44
C THR A 109 -0.38 -13.12 -14.25
N PHE A 110 -0.77 -11.83 -14.15
CA PHE A 110 -2.05 -11.35 -14.68
C PHE A 110 -1.96 -10.60 -16.00
N LEU A 111 -0.77 -10.09 -16.38
CA LEU A 111 -0.56 -9.35 -17.62
C LEU A 111 0.25 -10.18 -18.63
N LYS A 112 -0.31 -10.35 -19.83
CA LYS A 112 0.34 -11.06 -20.94
C LYS A 112 0.92 -10.09 -21.97
N THR A 113 0.25 -8.97 -22.17
CA THR A 113 0.63 -7.96 -23.16
C THR A 113 1.74 -7.07 -22.61
N LYS A 114 2.93 -7.11 -23.24
CA LYS A 114 4.12 -6.37 -22.79
C LYS A 114 3.93 -4.86 -22.69
N SER A 115 3.05 -4.25 -23.47
CA SER A 115 2.77 -2.82 -23.40
C SER A 115 2.05 -2.39 -22.11
N LEU A 116 1.50 -3.36 -21.36
CA LEU A 116 0.84 -3.13 -20.07
C LEU A 116 1.76 -3.41 -18.87
N TRP A 117 2.98 -3.87 -19.11
CA TRP A 117 3.91 -4.23 -18.06
C TRP A 117 4.37 -2.99 -17.29
N PRO A 118 4.32 -3.04 -15.96
CA PRO A 118 4.94 -2.01 -15.13
C PRO A 118 6.46 -2.04 -15.29
N LEU A 119 7.09 -0.93 -14.93
CA LEU A 119 8.53 -0.76 -15.06
C LEU A 119 9.32 -1.83 -14.30
N SER A 120 8.83 -2.25 -13.14
CA SER A 120 9.43 -3.32 -12.33
C SER A 120 9.54 -4.66 -13.08
N LEU A 121 8.55 -4.99 -13.91
CA LEU A 121 8.56 -6.22 -14.70
C LEU A 121 9.37 -6.08 -16.00
N PHE A 122 9.46 -4.86 -16.55
CA PHE A 122 10.16 -4.61 -17.80
C PHE A 122 11.69 -4.53 -17.65
N LEU A 123 12.21 -4.07 -16.51
CA LEU A 123 13.63 -3.93 -16.24
C LEU A 123 14.45 -5.23 -16.38
N PRO A 124 14.02 -6.39 -15.86
CA PRO A 124 14.75 -7.64 -16.03
C PRO A 124 14.94 -8.04 -17.50
N GLU A 125 13.95 -7.77 -18.36
CA GLU A 125 14.03 -8.10 -19.79
C GLU A 125 15.10 -7.26 -20.51
N ILE A 126 15.24 -5.97 -20.15
CA ILE A 126 16.30 -5.11 -20.68
C ILE A 126 17.68 -5.65 -20.33
N THR A 127 17.84 -6.22 -19.14
CA THR A 127 19.13 -6.72 -18.63
C THR A 127 19.69 -7.84 -19.48
N GLU A 128 18.86 -8.71 -20.05
CA GLU A 128 19.29 -9.81 -20.92
C GLU A 128 19.86 -9.32 -22.26
N GLN A 129 19.39 -8.19 -22.73
CA GLN A 129 19.76 -7.67 -24.06
C GLN A 129 20.96 -6.73 -24.04
N ASN A 130 21.09 -5.89 -23.00
CA ASN A 130 22.16 -4.89 -22.92
C ASN A 130 22.41 -4.45 -21.46
N ALA A 131 23.42 -5.01 -20.83
CA ALA A 131 23.76 -4.75 -19.42
C ALA A 131 24.06 -3.27 -19.13
N GLY A 132 24.72 -2.55 -20.03
CA GLY A 132 25.03 -1.13 -19.85
C GLY A 132 23.77 -0.26 -19.83
N PHE A 133 22.85 -0.50 -20.76
CA PHE A 133 21.58 0.20 -20.80
C PHE A 133 20.69 -0.15 -19.60
N ALA A 134 20.66 -1.43 -19.21
CA ALA A 134 19.92 -1.88 -18.05
C ALA A 134 20.41 -1.20 -16.76
N PHE A 135 21.72 -1.04 -16.58
CA PHE A 135 22.29 -0.34 -15.44
C PHE A 135 21.82 1.11 -15.37
N CYS A 136 21.91 1.86 -16.49
CA CYS A 136 21.41 3.23 -16.53
C CYS A 136 19.89 3.32 -16.28
N ALA A 137 19.11 2.41 -16.87
CA ALA A 137 17.66 2.36 -16.66
C ALA A 137 17.31 2.08 -15.18
N SER A 138 18.05 1.19 -14.54
CA SER A 138 17.86 0.87 -13.11
C SER A 138 18.15 2.08 -12.20
N LEU A 139 19.21 2.86 -12.50
CA LEU A 139 19.50 4.09 -11.77
C LEU A 139 18.35 5.11 -11.86
N VAL A 140 17.80 5.31 -13.07
CA VAL A 140 16.67 6.22 -13.26
C VAL A 140 15.42 5.72 -12.55
N THR A 141 15.20 4.40 -12.56
CA THR A 141 14.03 3.78 -11.91
C THR A 141 14.06 3.87 -10.39
N VAL A 142 15.22 3.93 -9.77
CA VAL A 142 15.33 4.11 -8.31
C VAL A 142 14.91 5.51 -7.86
N LEU A 143 15.05 6.54 -8.72
CA LEU A 143 14.80 7.92 -8.33
C LEU A 143 13.39 8.20 -7.76
N PRO A 144 12.27 7.76 -8.39
CA PRO A 144 10.94 8.00 -7.83
C PRO A 144 10.75 7.37 -6.45
N ALA A 145 11.22 6.12 -6.27
CA ALA A 145 11.14 5.44 -4.98
C ALA A 145 11.97 6.17 -3.91
N LEU A 146 13.18 6.61 -4.27
CA LEU A 146 14.04 7.38 -3.39
C LEU A 146 13.40 8.72 -2.98
N PHE A 147 12.81 9.46 -3.93
CA PHE A 147 12.12 10.72 -3.63
C PHE A 147 10.94 10.52 -2.69
N VAL A 148 10.10 9.51 -2.93
CA VAL A 148 8.94 9.22 -2.07
C VAL A 148 9.42 8.79 -0.68
N PHE A 149 10.48 7.98 -0.59
CA PHE A 149 11.08 7.57 0.68
C PHE A 149 11.62 8.77 1.46
N LEU A 150 12.44 9.63 0.83
CA LEU A 150 13.03 10.81 1.47
C LEU A 150 11.97 11.83 1.90
N ALA A 151 10.91 12.01 1.11
CA ALA A 151 9.80 12.89 1.47
C ALA A 151 8.92 12.32 2.60
N GLY A 152 8.88 11.00 2.74
CA GLY A 152 8.02 10.29 3.69
C GLY A 152 8.73 9.75 4.93
N GLN A 153 10.06 9.82 5.03
CA GLN A 153 10.83 9.17 6.11
C GLN A 153 10.39 9.59 7.52
N ASP A 154 10.10 10.86 7.74
CA ASP A 154 9.66 11.38 9.04
C ASP A 154 8.31 10.77 9.48
N TYR A 155 7.43 10.51 8.53
CA TYR A 155 6.14 9.85 8.78
C TYR A 155 6.30 8.35 9.01
N LEU A 156 7.29 7.72 8.35
CA LEU A 156 7.61 6.30 8.55
C LEU A 156 8.15 6.07 9.96
N GLU A 157 9.04 6.94 10.46
CA GLU A 157 9.57 6.88 11.82
C GLU A 157 8.45 7.02 12.86
N GLN A 158 7.54 7.99 12.68
CA GLN A 158 6.37 8.15 13.53
C GLN A 158 5.45 6.92 13.48
N GLY A 159 5.30 6.31 12.29
CA GLY A 159 4.53 5.08 12.08
C GLY A 159 5.04 3.91 12.88
N ILE A 160 6.34 3.73 12.91
CA ILE A 160 7.01 2.66 13.65
C ILE A 160 6.99 2.94 15.16
N ALA A 161 7.23 4.18 15.58
CA ALA A 161 7.28 4.58 16.98
C ALA A 161 5.96 4.34 17.72
N VAL A 162 4.82 4.58 17.10
CA VAL A 162 3.48 4.26 17.67
C VAL A 162 3.29 2.74 17.86
N GLY A 163 4.02 1.91 17.12
CA GLY A 163 3.98 0.45 17.26
C GLY A 163 4.78 -0.09 18.45
N VAL A 164 5.78 0.65 18.94
CA VAL A 164 6.75 0.19 19.97
C VAL A 164 6.34 0.61 21.39
N ASN A 165 5.55 1.66 21.55
CA ASN A 165 5.23 2.25 22.87
C ASN A 165 3.96 1.68 23.55
N LYS A 166 3.68 0.38 23.38
CA LYS A 166 2.67 -0.32 24.21
C LYS A 166 3.15 -1.69 24.62
#